data_8ce01dc2041463f08e2ea02f19d0c04d
#
_entry.id   8ce01dc2041463f08e2ea02f19d0c04d
#
_cell.length_a   1.000
_cell.length_b   1.000
_cell.length_c   1.000
_cell.angle_alpha   90.00
_cell.angle_beta   90.00
_cell.angle_gamma   90.00
#
_symmetry.space_group_name_H-M   'P 1'
#
loop_
_entity.id
_entity.type
_entity.pdbx_description
1 polymer ?
#
loop_
_entity_poly.entity_id
_entity_poly.type
_entity_poly.pdbx_seq_one_letter_code
_entity_poly.pdbx_strand_id
1 'polypeptide(L)'
;VEVVRGGGSALFGSSAIAGTVNIITKEPIRNSGSFSHTISNFDSSGSFDNNTALNLSLVSSDNKMGAYVYGQSRHRSAWDSNGDGFSELPKLKNQTVGLNAYYRTSAYSKLSLEYHHMEEFRRGGSGFSLPPHIAEDAGLNGTGAPGLVEQLKHSINTGGLKFTAFSKNQKHTFSTYASAQHIVRNSYYSAYGMTTDFTGVLGAQYIYHFDKCLFMPADLTGGIEFNHDNLHDKATDVQKYRDAALAEDPTATGDRLQQLIEKYTPVPLNQMVNIASAYAQNEWKNEQWSFLIGGRVDKNSIMDKAVFSPRANIRYNPTQDVNIRFSYAEGFRAPQAFDEDLHILSLIHISEPTRPRLI
;
A
#
# COMPACT_ATOMS: atom_id res chain seq x y z
N VAL A 1 -14.36 -2.75 -8.11
CA VAL A 1 -13.84 -1.95 -6.99
C VAL A 1 -15.01 -1.64 -6.08
N GLU A 2 -14.86 -1.93 -4.78
CA GLU A 2 -15.84 -1.61 -3.73
C GLU A 2 -15.24 -0.53 -2.83
N VAL A 3 -16.03 0.48 -2.53
CA VAL A 3 -15.63 1.57 -1.64
C VAL A 3 -16.56 1.58 -0.43
N VAL A 4 -16.01 1.29 0.74
CA VAL A 4 -16.70 1.39 2.03
C VAL A 4 -16.29 2.70 2.68
N ARG A 5 -17.21 3.62 2.86
CA ARG A 5 -16.99 4.92 3.49
C ARG A 5 -17.22 4.82 5.00
N GLY A 6 -16.44 5.58 5.77
CA GLY A 6 -16.48 5.55 7.24
C GLY A 6 -15.60 4.46 7.86
N GLY A 7 -15.59 4.37 9.18
CA GLY A 7 -14.71 3.46 9.91
C GLY A 7 -14.92 2.00 9.52
N GLY A 8 -13.88 1.35 9.04
CA GLY A 8 -13.87 -0.05 8.63
C GLY A 8 -13.07 -0.98 9.54
N SER A 9 -12.50 -0.47 10.63
CA SER A 9 -11.55 -1.21 11.47
C SER A 9 -12.12 -2.50 12.05
N ALA A 10 -13.43 -2.58 12.28
CA ALA A 10 -14.06 -3.79 12.76
C ALA A 10 -13.98 -5.00 11.80
N LEU A 11 -13.76 -4.77 10.51
CA LEU A 11 -13.61 -5.85 9.53
C LEU A 11 -12.20 -5.87 8.90
N PHE A 12 -11.62 -4.70 8.64
CA PHE A 12 -10.37 -4.54 7.87
C PHE A 12 -9.16 -4.20 8.74
N GLY A 13 -9.34 -4.13 10.08
CA GLY A 13 -8.26 -3.91 11.04
C GLY A 13 -7.89 -2.45 11.25
N SER A 14 -6.78 -2.22 11.95
CA SER A 14 -6.22 -0.90 12.20
C SER A 14 -5.94 -0.17 10.88
N SER A 15 -5.99 1.16 10.90
CA SER A 15 -5.81 2.04 9.73
C SER A 15 -7.04 2.24 8.82
N ALA A 16 -8.10 1.43 8.93
CA ALA A 16 -9.35 1.63 8.18
C ALA A 16 -10.25 2.69 8.84
N ILE A 17 -9.74 3.91 9.10
CA ILE A 17 -10.44 4.97 9.84
C ILE A 17 -11.45 5.71 8.94
N ALA A 18 -10.99 6.18 7.78
CA ALA A 18 -11.80 7.01 6.89
C ALA A 18 -12.59 6.20 5.87
N GLY A 19 -12.19 4.97 5.62
CA GLY A 19 -12.81 4.06 4.68
C GLY A 19 -11.89 2.96 4.19
N THR A 20 -12.44 2.10 3.34
CA THR A 20 -11.70 1.00 2.73
C THR A 20 -12.03 0.91 1.24
N VAL A 21 -11.00 0.75 0.43
CA VAL A 21 -11.13 0.44 -1.00
C VAL A 21 -10.75 -1.02 -1.19
N ASN A 22 -11.71 -1.83 -1.61
CA ASN A 22 -11.51 -3.24 -1.91
C ASN A 22 -11.41 -3.43 -3.44
N ILE A 23 -10.26 -3.91 -3.91
CA ILE A 23 -10.02 -4.18 -5.32
C ILE A 23 -10.16 -5.67 -5.54
N ILE A 24 -11.27 -6.06 -6.18
CA ILE A 24 -11.54 -7.46 -6.54
C ILE A 24 -10.94 -7.69 -7.93
N THR A 25 -9.93 -8.55 -7.99
CA THR A 25 -9.30 -8.97 -9.23
C THR A 25 -10.20 -9.92 -10.02
N LYS A 26 -10.14 -9.83 -11.36
CA LYS A 26 -10.90 -10.73 -12.22
C LYS A 26 -10.31 -12.13 -12.21
N GLU A 27 -11.15 -13.15 -12.03
CA GLU A 27 -10.75 -14.54 -12.29
C GLU A 27 -10.74 -14.81 -13.80
N PRO A 28 -9.78 -15.59 -14.30
CA PRO A 28 -9.81 -16.06 -15.68
C PRO A 28 -10.97 -17.02 -15.89
N ILE A 29 -11.84 -16.75 -16.86
CA ILE A 29 -13.03 -17.54 -17.17
C ILE A 29 -13.02 -18.08 -18.61
N ARG A 30 -12.12 -17.58 -19.45
CA ARG A 30 -11.92 -17.98 -20.84
C ARG A 30 -10.51 -17.68 -21.31
N ASN A 31 -10.05 -18.40 -22.30
CA ASN A 31 -8.79 -18.11 -22.96
C ASN A 31 -8.91 -16.81 -23.75
N SER A 32 -8.04 -15.85 -23.45
CA SER A 32 -7.99 -14.59 -24.17
C SER A 32 -6.65 -13.91 -23.97
N GLY A 33 -6.28 -13.01 -24.86
CA GLY A 33 -5.11 -12.17 -24.74
C GLY A 33 -5.39 -10.76 -25.23
N SER A 34 -4.69 -9.79 -24.66
CA SER A 34 -4.70 -8.42 -25.14
C SER A 34 -3.30 -7.84 -25.07
N PHE A 35 -2.95 -7.10 -26.09
CA PHE A 35 -1.74 -6.29 -26.16
C PHE A 35 -2.16 -4.84 -26.42
N SER A 36 -1.53 -3.92 -25.73
CA SER A 36 -1.74 -2.50 -25.98
C SER A 36 -0.40 -1.76 -25.90
N HIS A 37 -0.24 -0.77 -26.77
CA HIS A 37 0.88 0.15 -26.75
C HIS A 37 0.35 1.55 -26.97
N THR A 38 0.69 2.44 -26.05
CA THR A 38 0.27 3.86 -26.08
C THR A 38 1.52 4.74 -26.09
N ILE A 39 1.57 5.66 -27.01
CA ILE A 39 2.59 6.70 -27.07
C ILE A 39 1.89 8.03 -26.88
N SER A 40 2.32 8.80 -25.89
CA SER A 40 1.86 10.18 -25.67
C SER A 40 3.05 11.12 -25.82
N ASN A 41 2.88 12.22 -26.54
CA ASN A 41 3.86 13.30 -26.66
C ASN A 41 3.36 14.50 -25.86
N PHE A 42 4.25 15.11 -25.08
CA PHE A 42 3.97 16.32 -24.32
C PHE A 42 4.50 17.51 -25.11
N ASP A 43 3.58 18.21 -25.78
CA ASP A 43 3.89 19.34 -26.64
C ASP A 43 4.94 18.99 -27.74
N SER A 44 5.54 19.96 -28.37
CA SER A 44 6.61 19.77 -29.38
C SER A 44 8.01 19.56 -28.78
N SER A 45 8.10 19.34 -27.46
CA SER A 45 9.35 19.25 -26.69
C SER A 45 10.18 17.97 -26.95
N GLY A 46 9.61 16.97 -27.65
CA GLY A 46 10.28 15.66 -27.83
C GLY A 46 10.22 14.75 -26.59
N SER A 47 9.45 15.12 -25.57
CA SER A 47 9.22 14.27 -24.39
C SER A 47 8.06 13.32 -24.64
N PHE A 48 8.34 12.03 -24.46
CA PHE A 48 7.39 10.96 -24.73
C PHE A 48 7.08 10.15 -23.49
N ASP A 49 5.84 9.65 -23.42
CA ASP A 49 5.39 8.61 -22.49
C ASP A 49 4.97 7.38 -23.30
N ASN A 50 5.73 6.32 -23.20
CA ASN A 50 5.47 5.03 -23.85
C ASN A 50 4.98 4.04 -22.81
N ASN A 51 3.81 3.45 -23.04
CA ASN A 51 3.23 2.46 -22.18
C ASN A 51 2.82 1.21 -22.96
N THR A 52 3.44 0.09 -22.66
CA THR A 52 3.15 -1.21 -23.26
C THR A 52 2.55 -2.14 -22.20
N ALA A 53 1.42 -2.77 -22.50
CA ALA A 53 0.82 -3.74 -21.61
C ALA A 53 0.41 -5.02 -22.37
N LEU A 54 0.62 -6.15 -21.71
CA LEU A 54 0.21 -7.49 -22.16
C LEU A 54 -0.63 -8.14 -21.07
N ASN A 55 -1.75 -8.75 -21.47
CA ASN A 55 -2.60 -9.52 -20.59
C ASN A 55 -2.96 -10.85 -21.25
N LEU A 56 -2.83 -11.94 -20.52
CA LEU A 56 -3.16 -13.29 -20.96
C LEU A 56 -4.06 -13.95 -19.91
N SER A 57 -5.17 -14.51 -20.37
CA SER A 57 -6.09 -15.31 -19.57
C SER A 57 -6.12 -16.72 -20.14
N LEU A 58 -5.78 -17.69 -19.32
CA LEU A 58 -5.68 -19.11 -19.67
C LEU A 58 -6.58 -19.91 -18.73
N VAL A 59 -7.38 -20.81 -19.30
CA VAL A 59 -8.30 -21.68 -18.54
C VAL A 59 -8.25 -23.08 -19.13
N SER A 60 -8.14 -24.07 -18.23
CA SER A 60 -8.21 -25.48 -18.66
C SER A 60 -9.60 -25.86 -19.19
N SER A 61 -9.67 -26.87 -20.07
CA SER A 61 -10.91 -27.29 -20.68
C SER A 61 -11.97 -27.79 -19.69
N ASP A 62 -11.53 -28.30 -18.54
CA ASP A 62 -12.39 -28.75 -17.45
C ASP A 62 -12.69 -27.62 -16.40
N ASN A 63 -12.25 -26.40 -16.65
CA ASN A 63 -12.37 -25.23 -15.77
C ASN A 63 -11.84 -25.45 -14.34
N LYS A 64 -10.99 -26.47 -14.12
CA LYS A 64 -10.39 -26.68 -12.80
C LYS A 64 -9.24 -25.73 -12.50
N MET A 65 -8.54 -25.28 -13.53
CA MET A 65 -7.38 -24.39 -13.40
C MET A 65 -7.57 -23.16 -14.28
N GLY A 66 -7.13 -22.03 -13.79
CA GLY A 66 -7.05 -20.82 -14.58
C GLY A 66 -5.90 -19.95 -14.10
N ALA A 67 -5.30 -19.23 -15.04
CA ALA A 67 -4.24 -18.28 -14.77
C ALA A 67 -4.44 -16.99 -15.58
N TYR A 68 -4.26 -15.86 -14.94
CA TYR A 68 -4.22 -14.54 -15.54
C TYR A 68 -2.82 -13.98 -15.35
N VAL A 69 -2.09 -13.82 -16.44
CA VAL A 69 -0.73 -13.26 -16.45
C VAL A 69 -0.79 -11.88 -17.09
N TYR A 70 -0.16 -10.91 -16.47
CA TYR A 70 -0.09 -9.55 -17.00
C TYR A 70 1.30 -8.97 -16.84
N GLY A 71 1.63 -8.08 -17.76
CA GLY A 71 2.86 -7.32 -17.73
C GLY A 71 2.65 -5.91 -18.26
N GLN A 72 3.37 -4.97 -17.69
CA GLN A 72 3.39 -3.57 -18.14
C GLN A 72 4.82 -3.04 -18.13
N SER A 73 5.16 -2.27 -19.13
CA SER A 73 6.38 -1.48 -19.17
C SER A 73 6.03 -0.06 -19.61
N ARG A 74 6.29 0.90 -18.73
CA ARG A 74 6.07 2.32 -19.00
C ARG A 74 7.38 3.08 -18.88
N HIS A 75 7.66 3.91 -19.85
CA HIS A 75 8.81 4.78 -19.87
C HIS A 75 8.42 6.18 -20.33
N ARG A 76 8.56 7.15 -19.42
CA ARG A 76 8.30 8.56 -19.68
C ARG A 76 9.58 9.35 -19.52
N SER A 77 9.88 10.20 -20.48
CA SER A 77 10.94 11.22 -20.37
C SER A 77 10.51 12.32 -19.39
N ALA A 78 11.45 12.96 -18.74
CA ALA A 78 11.14 14.18 -18.00
C ALA A 78 10.63 15.25 -18.98
N TRP A 79 9.67 16.05 -18.55
CA TRP A 79 9.14 17.16 -19.34
C TRP A 79 9.23 18.45 -18.53
N ASP A 80 9.89 19.42 -19.14
CA ASP A 80 10.09 20.79 -18.67
C ASP A 80 9.32 21.67 -19.64
N SER A 81 8.24 22.29 -19.17
CA SER A 81 7.29 23.01 -20.01
C SER A 81 7.77 24.40 -20.39
N ASN A 82 8.53 25.04 -19.52
CA ASN A 82 8.91 26.44 -19.64
C ASN A 82 10.43 26.62 -19.90
N GLY A 83 11.23 25.52 -19.87
CA GLY A 83 12.66 25.54 -20.14
C GLY A 83 13.51 26.08 -19.00
N ASP A 84 12.98 26.12 -17.77
CA ASP A 84 13.72 26.63 -16.59
C ASP A 84 14.64 25.58 -15.95
N GLY A 85 14.65 24.35 -16.47
CA GLY A 85 15.46 23.25 -15.95
C GLY A 85 14.81 22.47 -14.82
N PHE A 86 13.54 22.79 -14.48
CA PHE A 86 12.70 22.03 -13.56
C PHE A 86 11.68 21.20 -14.35
N SER A 87 11.45 19.96 -13.93
CA SER A 87 10.51 19.08 -14.64
C SER A 87 9.11 19.15 -14.00
N GLU A 88 8.10 19.63 -14.74
CA GLU A 88 6.72 19.56 -14.35
C GLU A 88 6.18 18.12 -14.36
N LEU A 89 6.72 17.29 -15.28
CA LEU A 89 6.48 15.86 -15.26
C LEU A 89 7.79 15.10 -15.03
N PRO A 90 7.89 14.30 -13.98
CA PRO A 90 9.12 13.57 -13.68
C PRO A 90 9.38 12.47 -14.72
N LYS A 91 10.66 12.17 -14.94
CA LYS A 91 11.08 10.94 -15.62
C LYS A 91 10.55 9.74 -14.84
N LEU A 92 9.94 8.79 -15.57
CA LEU A 92 9.35 7.58 -15.00
C LEU A 92 9.81 6.36 -15.80
N LYS A 93 10.26 5.33 -15.12
CA LYS A 93 10.39 3.98 -15.65
C LYS A 93 9.66 3.03 -14.69
N ASN A 94 8.60 2.39 -15.17
CA ASN A 94 7.85 1.42 -14.39
C ASN A 94 7.78 0.10 -15.16
N GLN A 95 8.08 -1.00 -14.49
CA GLN A 95 7.98 -2.35 -15.01
C GLN A 95 7.22 -3.21 -14.00
N THR A 96 6.17 -3.84 -14.47
CA THR A 96 5.30 -4.64 -13.64
C THR A 96 5.05 -5.98 -14.30
N VAL A 97 5.07 -7.05 -13.52
CA VAL A 97 4.61 -8.38 -13.93
C VAL A 97 3.77 -8.97 -12.81
N GLY A 98 2.69 -9.65 -13.15
CA GLY A 98 1.86 -10.31 -12.16
C GLY A 98 1.17 -11.56 -12.70
N LEU A 99 0.76 -12.38 -11.73
CA LEU A 99 0.08 -13.65 -11.93
C LEU A 99 -1.05 -13.75 -10.92
N ASN A 100 -2.27 -14.06 -11.42
CA ASN A 100 -3.37 -14.56 -10.59
C ASN A 100 -3.78 -15.92 -11.12
N ALA A 101 -3.76 -16.93 -10.27
CA ALA A 101 -4.11 -18.29 -10.65
C ALA A 101 -5.07 -18.92 -9.65
N TYR A 102 -5.85 -19.88 -10.12
CA TYR A 102 -6.66 -20.70 -9.24
C TYR A 102 -6.59 -22.18 -9.63
N TYR A 103 -6.81 -23.01 -8.63
CA TYR A 103 -7.00 -24.45 -8.78
C TYR A 103 -8.20 -24.90 -7.94
N ARG A 104 -9.21 -25.47 -8.58
CA ARG A 104 -10.37 -26.07 -7.91
C ARG A 104 -9.99 -27.48 -7.47
N THR A 105 -9.67 -27.63 -6.19
CA THR A 105 -9.28 -28.91 -5.60
C THR A 105 -10.43 -29.89 -5.51
N SER A 106 -11.68 -29.37 -5.48
CA SER A 106 -12.93 -30.13 -5.58
C SER A 106 -14.05 -29.24 -6.12
N ALA A 107 -15.27 -29.79 -6.25
CA ALA A 107 -16.45 -28.99 -6.57
C ALA A 107 -16.80 -27.93 -5.51
N TYR A 108 -16.26 -28.08 -4.29
CA TYR A 108 -16.57 -27.24 -3.13
C TYR A 108 -15.34 -26.55 -2.56
N SER A 109 -14.18 -26.63 -3.21
CA SER A 109 -12.97 -26.01 -2.68
C SER A 109 -12.06 -25.48 -3.79
N LYS A 110 -11.43 -24.37 -3.48
CA LYS A 110 -10.56 -23.61 -4.41
C LYS A 110 -9.33 -23.10 -3.69
N LEU A 111 -8.18 -23.28 -4.32
CA LEU A 111 -6.92 -22.63 -3.98
C LEU A 111 -6.71 -21.48 -4.97
N SER A 112 -6.35 -20.30 -4.46
CA SER A 112 -6.02 -19.14 -5.27
C SER A 112 -4.62 -18.67 -4.91
N LEU A 113 -3.83 -18.30 -5.92
CA LEU A 113 -2.47 -17.78 -5.83
C LEU A 113 -2.43 -16.44 -6.54
N GLU A 114 -1.79 -15.47 -5.93
CA GLU A 114 -1.44 -14.20 -6.57
C GLU A 114 0.03 -13.88 -6.35
N TYR A 115 0.64 -13.27 -7.35
CA TYR A 115 1.99 -12.73 -7.26
C TYR A 115 2.10 -11.47 -8.11
N HIS A 116 2.80 -10.48 -7.59
CA HIS A 116 2.99 -9.22 -8.25
C HIS A 116 4.42 -8.71 -7.97
N HIS A 117 5.13 -8.35 -9.02
CA HIS A 117 6.42 -7.70 -8.95
C HIS A 117 6.36 -6.36 -9.67
N MET A 118 6.87 -5.31 -9.06
CA MET A 118 6.98 -3.98 -9.63
C MET A 118 8.34 -3.38 -9.36
N GLU A 119 8.96 -2.84 -10.40
CA GLU A 119 10.08 -1.91 -10.29
C GLU A 119 9.66 -0.54 -10.82
N GLU A 120 9.90 0.48 -10.04
CA GLU A 120 9.65 1.87 -10.44
C GLU A 120 10.88 2.72 -10.15
N PHE A 121 11.25 3.52 -11.14
CA PHE A 121 12.20 4.62 -10.99
C PHE A 121 11.50 5.92 -11.36
N ARG A 122 11.59 6.91 -10.47
CA ARG A 122 11.06 8.26 -10.68
C ARG A 122 12.16 9.27 -10.38
N ARG A 123 12.28 10.28 -11.23
CA ARG A 123 13.23 11.37 -11.06
C ARG A 123 12.59 12.67 -11.52
N GLY A 124 12.41 13.61 -10.61
CA GLY A 124 11.81 14.91 -10.85
C GLY A 124 12.62 16.05 -10.26
N GLY A 125 12.18 17.26 -10.54
CA GLY A 125 12.81 18.48 -10.07
C GLY A 125 13.88 19.01 -10.98
N SER A 126 14.86 19.71 -10.41
CA SER A 126 15.93 20.37 -11.15
C SER A 126 16.96 19.39 -11.73
N GLY A 127 17.58 19.75 -12.83
CA GLY A 127 18.74 19.07 -13.40
C GLY A 127 18.55 17.57 -13.62
N PHE A 128 17.41 17.15 -14.18
CA PHE A 128 16.93 15.77 -14.26
C PHE A 128 17.83 14.82 -15.10
N SER A 129 18.86 15.32 -15.73
CA SER A 129 19.91 14.55 -16.41
C SER A 129 21.15 14.29 -15.55
N LEU A 130 21.31 15.02 -14.44
CA LEU A 130 22.45 14.94 -13.54
C LEU A 130 22.14 14.01 -12.35
N PRO A 131 23.17 13.48 -11.65
CA PRO A 131 22.98 12.85 -10.33
C PRO A 131 22.25 13.80 -9.36
N PRO A 132 21.39 13.28 -8.46
CA PRO A 132 20.53 14.11 -7.60
C PRO A 132 21.29 15.21 -6.82
N HIS A 133 22.35 14.85 -6.10
CA HIS A 133 23.13 15.78 -5.29
C HIS A 133 23.81 16.87 -6.13
N ILE A 134 24.32 16.52 -7.32
CA ILE A 134 24.93 17.50 -8.25
C ILE A 134 23.86 18.46 -8.80
N ALA A 135 22.68 17.95 -9.10
CA ALA A 135 21.58 18.76 -9.62
C ALA A 135 21.01 19.72 -8.55
N GLU A 136 20.99 19.32 -7.28
CA GLU A 136 20.59 20.16 -6.15
C GLU A 136 21.59 21.29 -5.95
N ASP A 137 22.90 21.00 -5.97
CA ASP A 137 23.98 21.98 -5.84
C ASP A 137 24.04 22.96 -7.02
N ALA A 138 23.74 22.49 -8.23
CA ALA A 138 23.72 23.32 -9.43
C ALA A 138 22.57 24.35 -9.45
N GLY A 139 21.51 24.09 -8.68
CA GLY A 139 20.34 24.96 -8.57
C GLY A 139 19.45 24.98 -9.82
N LEU A 140 18.50 25.91 -9.82
CA LEU A 140 17.65 26.21 -10.96
C LEU A 140 18.37 27.13 -11.94
N ASN A 141 18.33 26.82 -13.23
CA ASN A 141 19.01 27.56 -14.28
C ASN A 141 18.73 29.08 -14.21
N GLY A 142 19.79 29.87 -13.93
CA GLY A 142 19.72 31.33 -13.98
C GLY A 142 18.99 32.02 -12.83
N THR A 143 18.47 31.29 -11.85
CA THR A 143 17.70 31.89 -10.72
C THR A 143 18.53 32.10 -9.46
N GLY A 144 19.66 31.39 -9.32
CA GLY A 144 20.44 31.36 -8.07
C GLY A 144 19.72 30.67 -6.89
N ALA A 145 18.53 30.11 -7.10
CA ALA A 145 17.82 29.34 -6.11
C ALA A 145 18.41 27.94 -6.02
N PRO A 146 18.42 27.30 -4.81
CA PRO A 146 18.83 25.91 -4.66
C PRO A 146 17.94 25.01 -5.50
N GLY A 147 18.51 23.97 -6.09
CA GLY A 147 17.75 22.98 -6.84
C GLY A 147 16.85 22.17 -5.92
N LEU A 148 15.64 21.89 -6.37
CA LEU A 148 14.76 20.93 -5.71
C LEU A 148 14.81 19.62 -6.50
N VAL A 149 15.20 18.55 -5.83
CA VAL A 149 15.43 17.26 -6.47
C VAL A 149 14.77 16.13 -5.71
N GLU A 150 13.99 15.34 -6.43
CA GLU A 150 13.38 14.11 -5.91
C GLU A 150 13.77 12.93 -6.79
N GLN A 151 14.26 11.86 -6.18
CA GLN A 151 14.48 10.58 -6.86
C GLN A 151 14.02 9.43 -6.00
N LEU A 152 13.27 8.51 -6.61
CA LEU A 152 12.79 7.29 -5.99
C LEU A 152 13.07 6.10 -6.88
N LYS A 153 13.53 5.02 -6.27
CA LYS A 153 13.59 3.70 -6.90
C LYS A 153 12.92 2.70 -5.97
N HIS A 154 11.82 2.12 -6.42
CA HIS A 154 11.09 1.07 -5.72
C HIS A 154 11.32 -0.28 -6.37
N SER A 155 11.44 -1.33 -5.54
CA SER A 155 11.26 -2.72 -5.92
C SER A 155 10.27 -3.34 -4.95
N ILE A 156 9.14 -3.82 -5.46
CA ILE A 156 8.03 -4.34 -4.67
C ILE A 156 7.74 -5.75 -5.13
N ASN A 157 7.73 -6.69 -4.19
CA ASN A 157 7.28 -8.06 -4.39
C ASN A 157 6.10 -8.32 -3.46
N THR A 158 4.98 -8.76 -4.01
CA THR A 158 3.78 -9.11 -3.24
C THR A 158 3.29 -10.46 -3.69
N GLY A 159 2.91 -11.31 -2.76
CA GLY A 159 2.32 -12.60 -3.05
C GLY A 159 1.27 -13.00 -2.03
N GLY A 160 0.31 -13.81 -2.46
CA GLY A 160 -0.77 -14.29 -1.60
C GLY A 160 -1.26 -15.67 -2.00
N LEU A 161 -1.65 -16.44 -1.02
CA LEU A 161 -2.29 -17.75 -1.17
C LEU A 161 -3.58 -17.76 -0.36
N LYS A 162 -4.69 -18.18 -0.98
CA LYS A 162 -5.98 -18.30 -0.31
C LYS A 162 -6.61 -19.65 -0.64
N PHE A 163 -6.98 -20.38 0.40
CA PHE A 163 -7.82 -21.55 0.27
C PHE A 163 -9.24 -21.24 0.73
N THR A 164 -10.25 -21.65 -0.03
CA THR A 164 -11.66 -21.50 0.34
C THR A 164 -12.36 -22.82 0.16
N ALA A 165 -13.16 -23.22 1.14
CA ALA A 165 -13.98 -24.45 1.10
C ALA A 165 -15.42 -24.14 1.51
N PHE A 166 -16.35 -24.79 0.81
CA PHE A 166 -17.80 -24.69 1.05
C PHE A 166 -18.34 -26.05 1.45
N SER A 167 -19.31 -26.08 2.35
CA SER A 167 -20.06 -27.31 2.59
C SER A 167 -21.04 -27.64 1.44
N LYS A 168 -21.40 -28.90 1.28
CA LYS A 168 -22.38 -29.33 0.24
C LYS A 168 -23.73 -28.62 0.35
N ASN A 169 -24.17 -28.29 1.56
CA ASN A 169 -25.40 -27.56 1.82
C ASN A 169 -25.24 -26.03 1.70
N GLN A 170 -24.06 -25.56 1.31
CA GLN A 170 -23.70 -24.13 1.17
C GLN A 170 -23.87 -23.26 2.43
N LYS A 171 -24.09 -23.90 3.59
CA LYS A 171 -24.27 -23.16 4.86
C LYS A 171 -22.96 -22.79 5.52
N HIS A 172 -21.86 -23.47 5.21
CA HIS A 172 -20.56 -23.26 5.81
C HIS A 172 -19.57 -22.81 4.75
N THR A 173 -18.87 -21.72 4.99
CA THR A 173 -17.73 -21.28 4.21
C THR A 173 -16.54 -21.13 5.13
N PHE A 174 -15.44 -21.82 4.82
CA PHE A 174 -14.16 -21.69 5.49
C PHE A 174 -13.15 -21.09 4.51
N SER A 175 -12.38 -20.11 4.96
CA SER A 175 -11.29 -19.54 4.20
C SER A 175 -10.05 -19.40 5.08
N THR A 176 -8.89 -19.73 4.54
CA THR A 176 -7.60 -19.36 5.14
C THR A 176 -6.75 -18.68 4.08
N TYR A 177 -5.94 -17.73 4.50
CA TYR A 177 -5.10 -16.96 3.60
C TYR A 177 -3.77 -16.58 4.27
N ALA A 178 -2.76 -16.48 3.44
CA ALA A 178 -1.47 -15.93 3.77
C ALA A 178 -1.05 -14.98 2.66
N SER A 179 -0.55 -13.82 3.00
CA SER A 179 0.05 -12.88 2.05
C SER A 179 1.30 -12.24 2.63
N ALA A 180 2.22 -11.87 1.74
CA ALA A 180 3.43 -11.17 2.12
C ALA A 180 3.78 -10.12 1.06
N GLN A 181 4.33 -9.01 1.53
CA GLN A 181 4.88 -7.95 0.70
C GLN A 181 6.29 -7.62 1.18
N HIS A 182 7.21 -7.43 0.25
CA HIS A 182 8.55 -6.93 0.51
C HIS A 182 8.82 -5.75 -0.39
N ILE A 183 9.16 -4.61 0.22
CA ILE A 183 9.46 -3.34 -0.44
C ILE A 183 10.91 -2.97 -0.16
N VAL A 184 11.63 -2.57 -1.20
CA VAL A 184 12.90 -1.88 -1.12
C VAL A 184 12.75 -0.54 -1.82
N ARG A 185 12.98 0.54 -1.10
CA ARG A 185 12.95 1.89 -1.62
C ARG A 185 14.30 2.56 -1.43
N ASN A 186 14.91 3.01 -2.50
CA ASN A 186 16.03 3.94 -2.46
C ASN A 186 15.51 5.33 -2.83
N SER A 187 15.80 6.30 -2.02
CA SER A 187 15.29 7.67 -2.15
C SER A 187 16.41 8.70 -2.13
N TYR A 188 16.13 9.83 -2.73
CA TYR A 188 16.89 11.06 -2.55
C TYR A 188 15.90 12.21 -2.33
N TYR A 189 16.05 12.87 -1.16
CA TYR A 189 15.37 14.11 -0.76
C TYR A 189 16.41 14.92 0.01
N SER A 190 17.25 15.66 -0.69
CA SER A 190 18.43 16.36 -0.12
C SER A 190 19.44 15.45 0.60
N ALA A 191 19.18 14.16 0.65
CA ALA A 191 20.09 13.10 1.12
C ALA A 191 19.64 11.74 0.59
N TYR A 192 20.59 10.82 0.45
CA TYR A 192 20.30 9.45 0.06
C TYR A 192 19.79 8.64 1.26
N GLY A 193 18.71 7.90 1.04
CA GLY A 193 18.12 7.00 2.02
C GLY A 193 17.75 5.65 1.42
N MET A 194 17.63 4.63 2.26
CA MET A 194 17.16 3.30 1.91
C MET A 194 16.15 2.83 2.96
N THR A 195 14.95 2.52 2.49
CA THR A 195 13.90 1.89 3.29
C THR A 195 13.69 0.47 2.81
N THR A 196 13.60 -0.47 3.74
CA THR A 196 13.10 -1.82 3.49
C THR A 196 11.93 -2.10 4.40
N ASP A 197 10.90 -2.72 3.85
CA ASP A 197 9.71 -3.10 4.61
C ASP A 197 9.26 -4.50 4.22
N PHE A 198 8.95 -5.30 5.23
CA PHE A 198 8.35 -6.61 5.07
C PHE A 198 7.05 -6.67 5.84
N THR A 199 5.94 -6.81 5.14
CA THR A 199 4.61 -7.02 5.72
C THR A 199 4.13 -8.42 5.42
N GLY A 200 3.68 -9.16 6.45
CA GLY A 200 3.09 -10.49 6.33
C GLY A 200 1.73 -10.55 7.01
N VAL A 201 0.76 -11.19 6.37
CA VAL A 201 -0.60 -11.40 6.92
C VAL A 201 -0.97 -12.86 6.83
N LEU A 202 -1.47 -13.41 7.92
CA LEU A 202 -2.03 -14.76 8.00
C LEU A 202 -3.41 -14.69 8.64
N GLY A 203 -4.40 -15.31 8.02
CA GLY A 203 -5.76 -15.27 8.57
C GLY A 203 -6.59 -16.51 8.26
N ALA A 204 -7.62 -16.69 9.08
CA ALA A 204 -8.66 -17.68 8.87
C ALA A 204 -10.04 -17.06 9.18
N GLN A 205 -11.01 -17.38 8.34
CA GLN A 205 -12.37 -16.88 8.45
C GLN A 205 -13.35 -18.02 8.26
N TYR A 206 -14.41 -17.99 9.03
CA TYR A 206 -15.54 -18.90 8.92
C TYR A 206 -16.83 -18.11 8.81
N ILE A 207 -17.69 -18.53 7.87
CA ILE A 207 -19.03 -17.96 7.69
C ILE A 207 -20.05 -19.08 7.81
N TYR A 208 -21.12 -18.83 8.58
CA TYR A 208 -22.27 -19.71 8.71
C TYR A 208 -23.55 -19.00 8.32
N HIS A 209 -24.28 -19.59 7.38
CA HIS A 209 -25.58 -19.11 6.90
C HIS A 209 -26.71 -19.79 7.63
N PHE A 210 -27.39 -19.04 8.50
CA PHE A 210 -28.60 -19.49 9.19
C PHE A 210 -29.83 -19.29 8.31
N ASP A 211 -30.67 -20.32 8.12
CA ASP A 211 -31.97 -20.13 7.52
C ASP A 211 -32.84 -19.20 8.37
N LYS A 212 -32.68 -19.25 9.70
CA LYS A 212 -33.28 -18.34 10.67
C LYS A 212 -32.43 -18.28 11.92
N CYS A 213 -32.09 -17.09 12.35
CA CYS A 213 -31.40 -16.79 13.61
C CYS A 213 -32.20 -15.73 14.34
N LEU A 214 -32.79 -16.08 15.49
CA LEU A 214 -33.74 -15.26 16.26
C LEU A 214 -35.01 -14.95 15.46
N PHE A 215 -35.03 -13.94 14.61
CA PHE A 215 -36.23 -13.40 13.94
C PHE A 215 -36.15 -13.43 12.39
N MET A 216 -34.99 -13.55 11.78
CA MET A 216 -34.84 -13.64 10.31
C MET A 216 -33.59 -14.41 9.89
N PRO A 217 -33.38 -14.71 8.58
CA PRO A 217 -32.14 -15.30 8.07
C PRO A 217 -30.94 -14.46 8.47
N ALA A 218 -29.80 -15.12 8.72
CA ALA A 218 -28.62 -14.40 9.16
C ALA A 218 -27.32 -15.07 8.67
N ASP A 219 -26.29 -14.23 8.52
CA ASP A 219 -24.92 -14.63 8.22
C ASP A 219 -24.02 -14.31 9.40
N LEU A 220 -23.54 -15.33 10.09
CA LEU A 220 -22.50 -15.19 11.11
C LEU A 220 -21.13 -15.31 10.47
N THR A 221 -20.30 -14.29 10.65
CA THR A 221 -18.89 -14.28 10.20
C THR A 221 -18.00 -14.15 11.42
N GLY A 222 -16.97 -15.00 11.51
CA GLY A 222 -15.94 -14.88 12.54
C GLY A 222 -14.57 -15.23 11.97
N GLY A 223 -13.54 -14.67 12.53
CA GLY A 223 -12.19 -14.93 12.06
C GLY A 223 -11.11 -14.46 13.01
N ILE A 224 -9.90 -14.90 12.70
CA ILE A 224 -8.66 -14.50 13.35
C ILE A 224 -7.66 -14.05 12.30
N GLU A 225 -6.80 -13.13 12.66
CA GLU A 225 -5.78 -12.59 11.77
C GLU A 225 -4.52 -12.25 12.56
N PHE A 226 -3.39 -12.51 11.97
CA PHE A 226 -2.09 -12.07 12.46
C PHE A 226 -1.42 -11.25 11.36
N ASN A 227 -0.98 -10.06 11.72
CA ASN A 227 -0.25 -9.14 10.86
C ASN A 227 1.13 -8.90 11.46
N HIS A 228 2.17 -9.01 10.63
CA HIS A 228 3.56 -8.72 10.94
C HIS A 228 4.07 -7.65 10.00
N ASP A 229 4.68 -6.62 10.53
CA ASP A 229 5.27 -5.51 9.79
C ASP A 229 6.68 -5.25 10.36
N ASN A 230 7.66 -5.16 9.48
CA ASN A 230 9.06 -4.94 9.86
C ASN A 230 9.68 -3.91 8.93
N LEU A 231 9.71 -2.67 9.41
CA LEU A 231 10.25 -1.50 8.74
C LEU A 231 11.68 -1.23 9.21
N HIS A 232 12.56 -1.03 8.25
CA HIS A 232 13.93 -0.61 8.47
C HIS A 232 14.25 0.57 7.53
N ASP A 233 14.63 1.70 8.09
CA ASP A 233 15.00 2.90 7.34
C ASP A 233 16.35 3.42 7.78
N LYS A 234 17.20 3.78 6.81
CA LYS A 234 18.53 4.29 7.08
C LYS A 234 18.97 5.32 6.05
N ALA A 235 19.74 6.28 6.53
CA ALA A 235 20.50 7.17 5.69
C ALA A 235 21.65 6.43 5.01
N THR A 236 21.89 6.68 3.73
CA THR A 236 22.94 6.03 2.93
C THR A 236 23.92 7.02 2.30
N ASP A 237 23.81 8.30 2.62
CA ASP A 237 24.62 9.38 2.07
C ASP A 237 25.94 9.56 2.83
N VAL A 238 26.81 8.57 2.71
CA VAL A 238 28.10 8.54 3.44
C VAL A 238 28.96 9.77 3.13
N GLN A 239 28.92 10.29 1.90
CA GLN A 239 29.72 11.45 1.50
C GLN A 239 29.25 12.70 2.23
N LYS A 240 27.94 12.97 2.26
CA LYS A 240 27.35 14.11 2.98
C LYS A 240 27.75 14.14 4.46
N TYR A 241 27.68 12.99 5.14
CA TYR A 241 28.04 12.90 6.54
C TYR A 241 29.56 13.01 6.79
N ARG A 242 30.36 12.53 5.85
CA ARG A 242 31.82 12.74 5.86
C ARG A 242 32.18 14.20 5.69
N ASP A 243 31.53 14.90 4.75
CA ASP A 243 31.76 16.32 4.49
C ASP A 243 31.34 17.17 5.70
N ALA A 244 30.21 16.84 6.35
CA ALA A 244 29.81 17.47 7.60
C ALA A 244 30.82 17.24 8.74
N ALA A 245 31.35 16.03 8.87
CA ALA A 245 32.40 15.68 9.82
C ALA A 245 33.68 16.47 9.59
N LEU A 246 34.15 16.59 8.34
CA LEU A 246 35.33 17.35 7.96
C LEU A 246 35.10 18.86 8.04
N ALA A 247 33.88 19.36 7.94
CA ALA A 247 33.55 20.76 8.18
C ALA A 247 33.71 21.13 9.68
N GLU A 248 33.42 20.18 10.61
CA GLU A 248 33.68 20.36 12.04
C GLU A 248 35.17 20.25 12.36
N ASP A 249 35.86 19.27 11.82
CA ASP A 249 37.29 19.04 12.06
C ASP A 249 37.99 18.65 10.73
N PRO A 250 38.53 19.63 9.98
CA PRO A 250 39.20 19.39 8.70
C PRO A 250 40.44 18.47 8.78
N THR A 251 40.95 18.25 9.99
CA THR A 251 42.18 17.45 10.22
C THR A 251 41.86 16.03 10.70
N ALA A 252 40.57 15.72 10.89
CA ALA A 252 40.16 14.43 11.40
C ALA A 252 40.51 13.29 10.44
N THR A 253 41.15 12.25 10.98
CA THR A 253 41.50 11.01 10.26
C THR A 253 41.23 9.79 11.15
N GLY A 254 41.24 8.59 10.57
CA GLY A 254 41.08 7.34 11.30
C GLY A 254 39.83 7.32 12.21
N ASP A 255 40.02 6.87 13.45
CA ASP A 255 38.93 6.71 14.43
C ASP A 255 38.20 8.03 14.73
N ARG A 256 38.92 9.14 14.74
CA ARG A 256 38.31 10.46 15.00
C ARG A 256 37.34 10.86 13.90
N LEU A 257 37.71 10.65 12.63
CA LEU A 257 36.82 10.91 11.50
C LEU A 257 35.61 9.98 11.54
N GLN A 258 35.81 8.72 11.88
CA GLN A 258 34.71 7.75 12.00
C GLN A 258 33.70 8.18 13.09
N GLN A 259 34.18 8.59 14.27
CA GLN A 259 33.29 9.09 15.34
C GLN A 259 32.49 10.34 14.89
N LEU A 260 33.12 11.24 14.14
CA LEU A 260 32.42 12.41 13.62
C LEU A 260 31.39 12.05 12.57
N ILE A 261 31.69 11.13 11.65
CA ILE A 261 30.73 10.61 10.66
C ILE A 261 29.53 9.99 11.40
N GLU A 262 29.76 9.16 12.40
CA GLU A 262 28.70 8.53 13.20
C GLU A 262 27.85 9.59 13.93
N LYS A 263 28.45 10.66 14.45
CA LYS A 263 27.73 11.79 15.08
C LYS A 263 26.74 12.46 14.12
N TYR A 264 27.11 12.60 12.84
CA TYR A 264 26.29 13.28 11.83
C TYR A 264 25.34 12.35 11.08
N THR A 265 25.59 11.03 11.14
CA THR A 265 24.72 10.03 10.50
C THR A 265 23.45 9.82 11.32
N PRO A 266 22.26 10.01 10.76
CA PRO A 266 21.01 9.72 11.45
C PRO A 266 20.95 8.26 11.93
N VAL A 267 20.44 8.06 13.14
CA VAL A 267 20.25 6.71 13.70
C VAL A 267 19.23 5.97 12.84
N PRO A 268 19.56 4.74 12.38
CA PRO A 268 18.61 3.95 11.61
C PRO A 268 17.33 3.70 12.41
N LEU A 269 16.20 3.86 11.74
CA LEU A 269 14.91 3.55 12.32
C LEU A 269 14.58 2.07 12.06
N ASN A 270 14.27 1.35 13.12
CA ASN A 270 13.80 -0.03 13.06
C ASN A 270 12.48 -0.11 13.82
N GLN A 271 11.41 -0.48 13.15
CA GLN A 271 10.12 -0.71 13.79
C GLN A 271 9.57 -2.07 13.39
N MET A 272 9.30 -2.90 14.38
CA MET A 272 8.63 -4.17 14.19
C MET A 272 7.28 -4.13 14.92
N VAL A 273 6.22 -4.36 14.18
CA VAL A 273 4.85 -4.36 14.69
C VAL A 273 4.19 -5.70 14.43
N ASN A 274 3.63 -6.28 15.48
CA ASN A 274 2.83 -7.50 15.39
C ASN A 274 1.42 -7.20 15.88
N ILE A 275 0.39 -7.59 15.11
CA ILE A 275 -1.00 -7.39 15.50
C ILE A 275 -1.70 -8.74 15.44
N ALA A 276 -2.18 -9.20 16.59
CA ALA A 276 -3.05 -10.36 16.69
C ALA A 276 -4.49 -9.89 16.86
N SER A 277 -5.39 -10.43 16.04
CA SER A 277 -6.77 -9.96 15.93
C SER A 277 -7.77 -11.10 15.96
N ALA A 278 -8.92 -10.84 16.55
CA ALA A 278 -10.10 -11.70 16.44
C ALA A 278 -11.33 -10.83 16.19
N TYR A 279 -12.21 -11.27 15.31
CA TYR A 279 -13.44 -10.55 14.99
C TYR A 279 -14.63 -11.49 14.83
N ALA A 280 -15.81 -10.94 15.12
CA ALA A 280 -17.06 -11.61 14.83
C ALA A 280 -18.14 -10.58 14.49
N GLN A 281 -19.03 -10.94 13.56
CA GLN A 281 -20.20 -10.15 13.22
C GLN A 281 -21.35 -11.05 12.79
N ASN A 282 -22.59 -10.58 13.02
CA ASN A 282 -23.79 -11.23 12.52
C ASN A 282 -24.62 -10.22 11.73
N GLU A 283 -25.07 -10.61 10.55
CA GLU A 283 -25.96 -9.81 9.70
C GLU A 283 -27.27 -10.56 9.53
N TRP A 284 -28.36 -10.02 10.08
CA TRP A 284 -29.73 -10.45 9.81
C TRP A 284 -30.25 -9.69 8.61
N LYS A 285 -30.77 -10.38 7.61
CA LYS A 285 -31.22 -9.72 6.37
C LYS A 285 -32.42 -10.37 5.73
N ASN A 286 -33.28 -9.52 5.15
CA ASN A 286 -34.33 -9.87 4.20
C ASN A 286 -34.37 -8.81 3.08
N GLU A 287 -35.39 -8.83 2.25
CA GLU A 287 -35.53 -7.88 1.12
C GLU A 287 -35.59 -6.42 1.58
N GLN A 288 -36.32 -6.15 2.68
CA GLN A 288 -36.54 -4.78 3.17
C GLN A 288 -35.53 -4.34 4.22
N TRP A 289 -35.06 -5.25 5.09
CA TRP A 289 -34.21 -4.90 6.23
C TRP A 289 -32.90 -5.65 6.24
N SER A 290 -31.83 -4.99 6.68
CA SER A 290 -30.60 -5.62 7.11
C SER A 290 -30.14 -4.97 8.41
N PHE A 291 -29.79 -5.81 9.39
CA PHE A 291 -29.21 -5.42 10.68
C PHE A 291 -27.87 -6.13 10.83
N LEU A 292 -26.81 -5.39 10.98
CA LEU A 292 -25.48 -5.93 11.23
C LEU A 292 -24.98 -5.42 12.58
N ILE A 293 -24.45 -6.31 13.38
CA ILE A 293 -23.70 -6.00 14.60
C ILE A 293 -22.43 -6.85 14.62
N GLY A 294 -21.33 -6.26 15.02
CA GLY A 294 -20.06 -6.95 15.14
C GLY A 294 -19.00 -6.13 15.85
N GLY A 295 -17.86 -6.74 16.02
CA GLY A 295 -16.72 -6.10 16.62
C GLY A 295 -15.44 -6.88 16.37
N ARG A 296 -14.32 -6.21 16.56
CA ARG A 296 -12.97 -6.73 16.43
C ARG A 296 -12.15 -6.32 17.65
N VAL A 297 -11.32 -7.23 18.11
CA VAL A 297 -10.29 -6.96 19.12
C VAL A 297 -8.94 -7.10 18.48
N ASP A 298 -8.11 -6.07 18.57
CA ASP A 298 -6.75 -6.03 18.08
C ASP A 298 -5.77 -5.85 19.24
N LYS A 299 -4.80 -6.75 19.35
CA LYS A 299 -3.65 -6.60 20.25
C LYS A 299 -2.43 -6.28 19.41
N ASN A 300 -2.01 -5.03 19.48
CA ASN A 300 -0.82 -4.52 18.81
C ASN A 300 0.38 -4.60 19.77
N SER A 301 1.57 -5.01 19.27
CA SER A 301 2.79 -5.17 20.06
C SER A 301 3.35 -3.85 20.62
N ILE A 302 3.04 -2.72 19.97
CA ILE A 302 3.50 -1.38 20.40
C ILE A 302 2.49 -0.68 21.31
N MET A 303 1.35 -1.32 21.63
CA MET A 303 0.32 -0.74 22.49
C MET A 303 0.13 -1.59 23.74
N ASP A 304 0.00 -0.95 24.89
CA ASP A 304 -0.19 -1.65 26.17
C ASP A 304 -1.52 -2.42 26.24
N LYS A 305 -2.56 -1.85 25.68
CA LYS A 305 -3.92 -2.39 25.75
C LYS A 305 -4.41 -2.87 24.39
N ALA A 306 -5.22 -3.92 24.41
CA ALA A 306 -5.97 -4.31 23.23
C ALA A 306 -7.05 -3.25 22.94
N VAL A 307 -7.33 -3.05 21.65
CA VAL A 307 -8.35 -2.10 21.18
C VAL A 307 -9.54 -2.89 20.69
N PHE A 308 -10.74 -2.48 21.14
CA PHE A 308 -12.01 -3.02 20.66
C PHE A 308 -12.65 -2.03 19.69
N SER A 309 -13.00 -2.49 18.51
CA SER A 309 -13.64 -1.70 17.44
C SER A 309 -15.04 -2.26 17.16
N PRO A 310 -16.10 -1.67 17.72
CA PRO A 310 -17.48 -2.06 17.45
C PRO A 310 -17.96 -1.56 16.08
N ARG A 311 -18.97 -2.26 15.54
CA ARG A 311 -19.65 -1.90 14.30
C ARG A 311 -21.11 -2.26 14.37
N ALA A 312 -21.98 -1.35 13.91
CA ALA A 312 -23.39 -1.60 13.72
C ALA A 312 -23.88 -0.95 12.41
N ASN A 313 -24.78 -1.62 11.71
CA ASN A 313 -25.36 -1.07 10.47
C ASN A 313 -26.82 -1.48 10.38
N ILE A 314 -27.68 -0.54 9.98
CA ILE A 314 -29.09 -0.75 9.71
C ILE A 314 -29.36 -0.27 8.29
N ARG A 315 -29.94 -1.13 7.48
CA ARG A 315 -30.44 -0.78 6.14
C ARG A 315 -31.94 -1.03 6.08
N TYR A 316 -32.67 -0.07 5.52
CA TYR A 316 -34.09 -0.16 5.26
C TYR A 316 -34.40 0.24 3.81
N ASN A 317 -35.05 -0.65 3.09
CA ASN A 317 -35.52 -0.45 1.70
C ASN A 317 -37.05 -0.39 1.73
N PRO A 318 -37.66 0.78 1.91
CA PRO A 318 -39.12 0.92 1.86
C PRO A 318 -39.70 0.59 0.49
N THR A 319 -38.96 0.88 -0.57
CA THR A 319 -39.28 0.54 -1.96
C THR A 319 -38.02 0.04 -2.68
N GLN A 320 -38.15 -0.43 -3.92
CA GLN A 320 -37.01 -0.87 -4.73
C GLN A 320 -36.04 0.29 -5.06
N ASP A 321 -36.55 1.52 -5.11
CA ASP A 321 -35.79 2.72 -5.49
C ASP A 321 -35.22 3.49 -4.30
N VAL A 322 -35.64 3.18 -3.06
CA VAL A 322 -35.23 3.90 -1.86
C VAL A 322 -34.44 3.01 -0.93
N ASN A 323 -33.21 3.42 -0.62
CA ASN A 323 -32.33 2.73 0.31
C ASN A 323 -31.85 3.70 1.40
N ILE A 324 -32.23 3.44 2.64
CA ILE A 324 -31.87 4.24 3.82
C ILE A 324 -30.86 3.43 4.63
N ARG A 325 -29.72 4.02 5.00
CA ARG A 325 -28.68 3.36 5.81
C ARG A 325 -28.22 4.23 6.96
N PHE A 326 -28.07 3.58 8.11
CA PHE A 326 -27.40 4.14 9.29
C PHE A 326 -26.26 3.22 9.64
N SER A 327 -25.05 3.79 9.79
CA SER A 327 -23.86 3.03 10.13
C SER A 327 -23.15 3.69 11.29
N TYR A 328 -22.72 2.86 12.23
CA TYR A 328 -21.82 3.23 13.31
C TYR A 328 -20.60 2.30 13.24
N ALA A 329 -19.41 2.85 13.30
CA ALA A 329 -18.18 2.07 13.39
C ALA A 329 -17.10 2.92 14.05
N GLU A 330 -16.34 2.30 14.92
CA GLU A 330 -15.12 2.87 15.45
C GLU A 330 -13.92 2.42 14.62
N GLY A 331 -12.96 3.33 14.43
CA GLY A 331 -11.70 3.06 13.77
C GLY A 331 -10.55 3.59 14.61
N PHE A 332 -9.44 2.89 14.60
CA PHE A 332 -8.21 3.35 15.23
C PHE A 332 -7.02 3.15 14.29
N ARG A 333 -5.97 3.92 14.53
CA ARG A 333 -4.66 3.74 13.91
C ARG A 333 -3.63 3.71 15.03
N ALA A 334 -2.82 2.66 15.03
CA ALA A 334 -1.67 2.62 15.93
C ALA A 334 -0.61 3.64 15.49
N PRO A 335 0.19 4.20 16.41
CA PRO A 335 1.32 5.04 16.04
C PRO A 335 2.25 4.30 15.09
N GLN A 336 2.68 4.97 14.03
CA GLN A 336 3.66 4.45 13.07
C GLN A 336 4.90 5.35 13.09
N ALA A 337 6.06 4.76 12.81
CA ALA A 337 7.33 5.49 12.80
C ALA A 337 7.39 6.50 11.64
N PHE A 338 6.72 6.19 10.52
CA PHE A 338 6.50 7.12 9.42
C PHE A 338 5.01 7.39 9.24
N ASP A 339 4.62 8.63 9.22
CA ASP A 339 3.50 9.07 8.42
C ASP A 339 4.05 9.29 7.01
N GLU A 340 3.38 8.78 6.00
CA GLU A 340 3.87 8.77 4.60
C GLU A 340 4.26 10.16 4.07
N ASP A 341 3.77 11.22 4.70
CA ASP A 341 4.00 12.62 4.33
C ASP A 341 5.11 13.34 5.13
N LEU A 342 5.70 12.71 6.13
CA LEU A 342 6.64 13.39 7.05
C LEU A 342 7.96 13.81 6.40
N HIS A 343 8.38 13.18 5.31
CA HIS A 343 9.61 13.59 4.63
C HIS A 343 9.50 14.93 3.89
N ILE A 344 8.31 15.31 3.43
CA ILE A 344 8.07 16.59 2.74
C ILE A 344 7.68 17.66 3.75
N LEU A 345 6.90 17.33 4.77
CA LEU A 345 6.38 18.27 5.75
C LEU A 345 7.37 18.59 6.88
N SER A 346 8.32 17.71 7.21
CA SER A 346 9.28 18.00 8.28
C SER A 346 10.23 19.14 7.95
N LEU A 347 10.54 19.37 6.70
CA LEU A 347 11.35 20.52 6.26
C LEU A 347 10.55 21.84 6.30
N ILE A 348 9.24 21.80 6.18
CA ILE A 348 8.37 22.99 6.25
C ILE A 348 7.97 23.29 7.70
N HIS A 349 7.79 22.28 8.56
CA HIS A 349 7.38 22.47 9.96
C HIS A 349 8.49 22.82 10.93
N ILE A 350 9.76 22.68 10.59
CA ILE A 350 10.88 23.11 11.44
C ILE A 350 11.03 24.64 11.46
N SER A 351 10.45 25.36 10.50
CA SER A 351 10.56 26.83 10.41
C SER A 351 9.42 27.62 11.04
N GLU A 352 8.33 26.99 11.49
CA GLU A 352 7.25 27.72 12.19
C GLU A 352 6.83 27.02 13.49
N PRO A 353 7.04 27.67 14.65
CA PRO A 353 6.45 27.18 15.90
C PRO A 353 4.94 27.43 15.86
N THR A 354 4.16 26.37 15.62
CA THR A 354 2.72 26.43 15.69
C THR A 354 2.29 26.76 17.12
N ARG A 355 1.79 27.98 17.34
CA ARG A 355 1.00 28.29 18.53
C ARG A 355 -0.35 27.56 18.41
N PRO A 356 -0.78 26.81 19.43
CA PRO A 356 -2.10 26.22 19.43
C PRO A 356 -3.15 27.35 19.38
N ARG A 357 -3.93 27.40 18.32
CA ARG A 357 -5.17 28.20 18.33
C ARG A 357 -6.21 27.40 19.09
N LEU A 358 -6.51 27.84 20.31
CA LEU A 358 -7.72 27.48 21.01
C LEU A 358 -8.90 28.06 20.23
N ILE A 359 -9.79 27.17 19.74
CA ILE A 359 -11.18 27.49 19.39
C ILE A 359 -12.06 26.87 20.47
#